data_ab9b95dc8dc276d852b06965f4857a11
#
_entry.id   ab9b95dc8dc276d852b06965f4857a11
#
_cell.length_a   1.000
_cell.length_b   1.000
_cell.length_c   1.000
_cell.angle_alpha   90.00
_cell.angle_beta   90.00
_cell.angle_gamma   90.00
#
_symmetry.space_group_name_H-M   'P 1'
#
loop_
_entity.id
_entity.type
_entity.pdbx_description
1 polymer ?
#
loop_
_entity_poly.entity_id
_entity_poly.type
_entity_poly.pdbx_seq_one_letter_code
_entity_poly.pdbx_strand_id
1 'polypeptide(L)'
;MRFARNIIFIFAAIAIIGGLFLFWLYEGYDQRRNEIVSREQESAQTQYSSTINSYRLVSQSLYDEVLNSSLVTNLLTQAGNVSDQQKITLRKELYQQFLPVFNRLQEKNFKQLHFHLTDGSSFLRMQAPDKFGDQLMSIRPSLAKINNDHKYIEGFEEDKYFSGFHYIFPLFKNNSNNFVGSVETSVSFSTFSQQMSSIFPMTYQFLIKKNIIDDQVFQD
;
A
#
# COMPACT_ATOMS: atom_id res chain seq x y z
N MET A 1 20.63 -70.34 -28.72
CA MET A 1 19.41 -69.70 -28.17
C MET A 1 19.61 -69.16 -26.74
N ARG A 2 20.20 -69.87 -25.78
CA ARG A 2 20.35 -69.34 -24.38
C ARG A 2 21.26 -68.13 -24.27
N PHE A 3 22.34 -68.02 -25.05
CA PHE A 3 23.29 -66.88 -25.00
C PHE A 3 22.64 -65.55 -25.45
N ALA A 4 21.89 -65.53 -26.56
CA ALA A 4 21.20 -64.32 -27.03
C ALA A 4 20.13 -63.85 -26.05
N ARG A 5 19.44 -64.76 -25.37
CA ARG A 5 18.46 -64.43 -24.34
C ARG A 5 19.10 -63.74 -23.13
N ASN A 6 20.26 -64.20 -22.67
CA ASN A 6 20.98 -63.60 -21.54
C ASN A 6 21.47 -62.15 -21.88
N ILE A 7 21.91 -61.93 -23.12
CA ILE A 7 22.33 -60.60 -23.58
C ILE A 7 21.14 -59.63 -23.56
N ILE A 8 19.97 -60.04 -24.01
CA ILE A 8 18.74 -59.21 -23.96
C ILE A 8 18.37 -58.87 -22.52
N PHE A 9 18.45 -59.82 -21.59
CA PHE A 9 18.17 -59.52 -20.18
C PHE A 9 19.17 -58.54 -19.56
N ILE A 10 20.45 -58.59 -19.90
CA ILE A 10 21.45 -57.64 -19.45
C ILE A 10 21.16 -56.24 -19.96
N PHE A 11 20.86 -56.10 -21.23
CA PHE A 11 20.48 -54.78 -21.80
C PHE A 11 19.19 -54.22 -21.19
N ALA A 12 18.19 -55.07 -20.95
CA ALA A 12 16.96 -54.67 -20.29
C ALA A 12 17.21 -54.21 -18.86
N ALA A 13 18.05 -54.90 -18.09
CA ALA A 13 18.43 -54.52 -16.75
C ALA A 13 19.18 -53.18 -16.73
N ILE A 14 20.13 -52.96 -17.63
CA ILE A 14 20.85 -51.68 -17.77
C ILE A 14 19.89 -50.55 -18.10
N ALA A 15 18.95 -50.76 -19.01
CA ALA A 15 17.94 -49.75 -19.39
C ALA A 15 17.02 -49.38 -18.20
N ILE A 16 16.61 -50.38 -17.40
CA ILE A 16 15.79 -50.18 -16.22
C ILE A 16 16.58 -49.38 -15.15
N ILE A 17 17.82 -49.78 -14.85
CA ILE A 17 18.67 -49.10 -13.91
C ILE A 17 18.94 -47.65 -14.33
N GLY A 18 19.24 -47.44 -15.63
CA GLY A 18 19.43 -46.13 -16.22
C GLY A 18 18.17 -45.26 -16.13
N GLY A 19 17.01 -45.84 -16.40
CA GLY A 19 15.71 -45.15 -16.26
C GLY A 19 15.41 -44.75 -14.81
N LEU A 20 15.66 -45.65 -13.86
CA LEU A 20 15.48 -45.34 -12.41
C LEU A 20 16.46 -44.27 -11.95
N PHE A 21 17.70 -44.29 -12.43
CA PHE A 21 18.70 -43.25 -12.09
C PHE A 21 18.31 -41.88 -12.67
N LEU A 22 17.85 -41.82 -13.92
CA LEU A 22 17.36 -40.59 -14.53
C LEU A 22 16.12 -40.05 -13.82
N PHE A 23 15.21 -40.92 -13.43
CA PHE A 23 14.03 -40.56 -12.64
C PHE A 23 14.44 -39.98 -11.29
N TRP A 24 15.37 -40.60 -10.57
CA TRP A 24 15.88 -40.10 -9.31
C TRP A 24 16.58 -38.73 -9.44
N LEU A 25 17.35 -38.53 -10.51
CA LEU A 25 17.96 -37.23 -10.80
C LEU A 25 16.92 -36.15 -11.09
N TYR A 26 15.88 -36.50 -11.85
CA TYR A 26 14.79 -35.59 -12.18
C TYR A 26 14.02 -35.16 -10.92
N GLU A 27 13.65 -36.11 -10.07
CA GLU A 27 13.00 -35.84 -8.78
C GLU A 27 13.86 -34.94 -7.90
N GLY A 28 15.15 -35.24 -7.77
CA GLY A 28 16.06 -34.43 -6.99
C GLY A 28 16.26 -33.02 -7.55
N TYR A 29 16.22 -32.85 -8.87
CA TYR A 29 16.25 -31.53 -9.50
C TYR A 29 14.96 -30.74 -9.23
N ASP A 30 13.81 -31.38 -9.39
CA ASP A 30 12.51 -30.73 -9.20
C ASP A 30 12.30 -30.29 -7.73
N GLN A 31 12.69 -31.13 -6.77
CA GLN A 31 12.65 -30.79 -5.36
C GLN A 31 13.52 -29.56 -5.04
N ARG A 32 14.77 -29.53 -5.49
CA ARG A 32 15.68 -28.38 -5.26
C ARG A 32 15.16 -27.12 -5.90
N ARG A 33 14.61 -27.20 -7.11
CA ARG A 33 14.00 -26.06 -7.79
C ARG A 33 12.83 -25.49 -6.97
N ASN A 34 11.96 -26.37 -6.50
CA ASN A 34 10.79 -25.97 -5.70
C ASN A 34 11.20 -25.38 -4.34
N GLU A 35 12.23 -25.92 -3.69
CA GLU A 35 12.80 -25.35 -2.46
C GLU A 35 13.39 -23.95 -2.68
N ILE A 36 14.09 -23.72 -3.78
CA ILE A 36 14.65 -22.41 -4.12
C ILE A 36 13.51 -21.41 -4.36
N VAL A 37 12.52 -21.78 -5.21
CA VAL A 37 11.37 -20.92 -5.53
C VAL A 37 10.59 -20.56 -4.26
N SER A 38 10.30 -21.53 -3.39
CA SER A 38 9.59 -21.28 -2.13
C SER A 38 10.36 -20.34 -1.23
N ARG A 39 11.68 -20.52 -1.09
CA ARG A 39 12.54 -19.65 -0.28
C ARG A 39 12.55 -18.20 -0.79
N GLU A 40 12.68 -18.02 -2.11
CA GLU A 40 12.66 -16.70 -2.72
C GLU A 40 11.28 -16.04 -2.57
N GLN A 41 10.21 -16.81 -2.69
CA GLN A 41 8.85 -16.33 -2.48
C GLN A 41 8.62 -15.88 -1.01
N GLU A 42 9.04 -16.68 -0.03
CA GLU A 42 8.96 -16.32 1.39
C GLU A 42 9.80 -15.07 1.72
N SER A 43 11.00 -14.98 1.14
CA SER A 43 11.87 -13.82 1.27
C SER A 43 11.20 -12.57 0.72
N ALA A 44 10.69 -12.62 -0.51
CA ALA A 44 9.99 -11.50 -1.15
C ALA A 44 8.74 -11.06 -0.35
N GLN A 45 7.96 -12.02 0.14
CA GLN A 45 6.78 -11.75 0.97
C GLN A 45 7.17 -11.06 2.29
N THR A 46 8.24 -11.53 2.94
CA THR A 46 8.76 -10.94 4.19
C THR A 46 9.24 -9.51 3.96
N GLN A 47 9.97 -9.27 2.88
CA GLN A 47 10.47 -7.96 2.51
C GLN A 47 9.32 -6.97 2.23
N TYR A 48 8.34 -7.39 1.45
CA TYR A 48 7.13 -6.62 1.18
C TYR A 48 6.38 -6.26 2.46
N SER A 49 6.11 -7.27 3.29
CA SER A 49 5.36 -7.08 4.55
C SER A 49 6.11 -6.18 5.54
N SER A 50 7.42 -6.33 5.64
CA SER A 50 8.26 -5.48 6.52
C SER A 50 8.25 -4.03 6.06
N THR A 51 8.33 -3.78 4.76
CA THR A 51 8.32 -2.42 4.20
C THR A 51 6.96 -1.75 4.42
N ILE A 52 5.85 -2.44 4.11
CA ILE A 52 4.49 -1.93 4.41
C ILE A 52 4.34 -1.64 5.90
N ASN A 53 4.75 -2.56 6.76
CA ASN A 53 4.62 -2.41 8.20
C ASN A 53 5.43 -1.21 8.73
N SER A 54 6.58 -0.93 8.17
CA SER A 54 7.37 0.25 8.53
C SER A 54 6.62 1.56 8.24
N TYR A 55 6.00 1.69 7.07
CA TYR A 55 5.18 2.85 6.74
C TYR A 55 3.91 2.94 7.60
N ARG A 56 3.26 1.79 7.87
CA ARG A 56 2.11 1.72 8.78
C ARG A 56 2.46 2.25 10.17
N LEU A 57 3.57 1.81 10.75
CA LEU A 57 4.01 2.23 12.08
C LEU A 57 4.30 3.74 12.15
N VAL A 58 4.95 4.31 11.13
CA VAL A 58 5.17 5.76 11.05
C VAL A 58 3.85 6.51 10.95
N SER A 59 2.92 6.05 10.11
CA SER A 59 1.59 6.65 9.95
C SER A 59 0.77 6.59 11.24
N GLN A 60 0.80 5.44 11.93
CA GLN A 60 0.11 5.25 13.21
C GLN A 60 0.68 6.17 14.30
N SER A 61 2.00 6.18 14.48
CA SER A 61 2.64 7.06 15.48
C SER A 61 2.34 8.52 15.20
N LEU A 62 2.37 8.93 13.93
CA LEU A 62 2.02 10.30 13.57
C LEU A 62 0.56 10.62 13.89
N TYR A 63 -0.36 9.69 13.60
CA TYR A 63 -1.76 9.85 13.93
C TYR A 63 -1.95 9.98 15.45
N ASP A 64 -1.39 9.08 16.23
CA ASP A 64 -1.59 9.04 17.69
C ASP A 64 -1.00 10.27 18.39
N GLU A 65 0.16 10.75 17.95
CA GLU A 65 0.89 11.80 18.64
C GLU A 65 0.58 13.21 18.12
N VAL A 66 0.18 13.36 16.85
CA VAL A 66 0.14 14.67 16.19
C VAL A 66 -1.19 14.95 15.49
N LEU A 67 -1.67 14.01 14.66
CA LEU A 67 -2.82 14.28 13.80
C LEU A 67 -4.16 14.17 14.53
N ASN A 68 -4.29 13.29 15.52
CA ASN A 68 -5.49 13.17 16.35
C ASN A 68 -5.50 14.19 17.49
N SER A 69 -5.20 15.43 17.18
CA SER A 69 -5.14 16.52 18.17
C SER A 69 -6.43 17.33 18.21
N SER A 70 -6.66 17.99 19.34
CA SER A 70 -7.80 18.91 19.50
C SER A 70 -7.76 20.07 18.51
N LEU A 71 -6.58 20.51 18.09
CA LEU A 71 -6.42 21.50 17.03
C LEU A 71 -7.05 21.03 15.72
N VAL A 72 -6.64 19.85 15.24
CA VAL A 72 -7.13 19.28 13.97
C VAL A 72 -8.63 19.04 14.03
N THR A 73 -9.10 18.37 15.08
CA THR A 73 -10.51 18.00 15.21
C THR A 73 -11.42 19.20 15.36
N ASN A 74 -10.96 20.29 16.02
CA ASN A 74 -11.71 21.54 16.13
C ASN A 74 -11.76 22.26 14.78
N LEU A 75 -10.66 22.36 14.04
CA LEU A 75 -10.63 23.00 12.72
C LEU A 75 -11.54 22.26 11.72
N LEU A 76 -11.52 20.93 11.69
CA LEU A 76 -12.41 20.15 10.83
C LEU A 76 -13.89 20.28 11.25
N THR A 77 -14.16 20.28 12.56
CA THR A 77 -15.52 20.52 13.06
C THR A 77 -16.05 21.89 12.62
N GLN A 78 -15.23 22.94 12.73
CA GLN A 78 -15.59 24.27 12.26
C GLN A 78 -15.81 24.29 10.74
N ALA A 79 -14.89 23.69 9.98
CA ALA A 79 -14.97 23.63 8.54
C ALA A 79 -16.25 22.96 8.01
N GLY A 80 -16.79 21.97 8.74
CA GLY A 80 -18.07 21.35 8.41
C GLY A 80 -19.29 22.27 8.59
N ASN A 81 -19.17 23.39 9.31
CA ASN A 81 -20.29 24.24 9.70
C ASN A 81 -20.20 25.70 9.22
N VAL A 82 -19.24 26.04 8.39
CA VAL A 82 -19.00 27.42 7.95
C VAL A 82 -19.09 27.54 6.42
N SER A 83 -19.19 28.81 5.96
CA SER A 83 -19.19 29.10 4.52
C SER A 83 -17.86 28.77 3.85
N ASP A 84 -17.86 28.59 2.53
CA ASP A 84 -16.64 28.28 1.77
C ASP A 84 -15.55 29.34 1.92
N GLN A 85 -15.93 30.61 2.06
CA GLN A 85 -14.99 31.69 2.33
C GLN A 85 -14.28 31.52 3.66
N GLN A 86 -15.00 31.10 4.70
CA GLN A 86 -14.43 30.84 6.03
C GLN A 86 -13.57 29.57 6.03
N LYS A 87 -13.95 28.55 5.23
CA LYS A 87 -13.11 27.34 5.05
C LYS A 87 -11.71 27.67 4.51
N ILE A 88 -11.58 28.71 3.67
CA ILE A 88 -10.27 29.15 3.15
C ILE A 88 -9.33 29.54 4.29
N THR A 89 -9.84 30.29 5.28
CA THR A 89 -9.05 30.70 6.44
C THR A 89 -8.62 29.50 7.31
N LEU A 90 -9.56 28.60 7.59
CA LEU A 90 -9.29 27.39 8.40
C LEU A 90 -8.29 26.46 7.69
N ARG A 91 -8.42 26.34 6.35
CA ARG A 91 -7.48 25.55 5.53
C ARG A 91 -6.06 26.13 5.57
N LYS A 92 -5.93 27.45 5.47
CA LYS A 92 -4.64 28.14 5.56
C LYS A 92 -4.00 27.96 6.95
N GLU A 93 -4.78 28.04 8.01
CA GLU A 93 -4.33 27.78 9.37
C GLU A 93 -3.81 26.35 9.51
N LEU A 94 -4.60 25.35 9.11
CA LEU A 94 -4.19 23.94 9.16
C LEU A 94 -2.92 23.69 8.31
N TYR A 95 -2.84 24.28 7.13
CA TYR A 95 -1.66 24.17 6.28
C TYR A 95 -0.40 24.70 6.96
N GLN A 96 -0.45 25.90 7.54
CA GLN A 96 0.69 26.51 8.23
C GLN A 96 1.16 25.68 9.43
N GLN A 97 0.22 25.13 10.19
CA GLN A 97 0.52 24.29 11.36
C GLN A 97 1.18 22.96 10.97
N PHE A 98 0.75 22.37 9.87
CA PHE A 98 1.22 21.05 9.45
C PHE A 98 2.33 21.06 8.38
N LEU A 99 2.72 22.21 7.87
CA LEU A 99 3.82 22.33 6.91
C LEU A 99 5.14 21.72 7.42
N PRO A 100 5.59 21.97 8.67
CA PRO A 100 6.80 21.34 9.19
C PRO A 100 6.66 19.81 9.34
N VAL A 101 5.47 19.33 9.66
CA VAL A 101 5.18 17.88 9.76
C VAL A 101 5.25 17.25 8.38
N PHE A 102 4.61 17.88 7.40
CA PHE A 102 4.60 17.40 6.03
C PHE A 102 6.00 17.37 5.41
N ASN A 103 6.82 18.39 5.64
CA ASN A 103 8.22 18.41 5.18
C ASN A 103 9.00 17.21 5.74
N ARG A 104 8.86 16.89 7.03
CA ARG A 104 9.48 15.70 7.64
C ARG A 104 8.93 14.38 7.07
N LEU A 105 7.66 14.33 6.70
CA LEU A 105 7.07 13.18 6.02
C LEU A 105 7.67 12.98 4.62
N GLN A 106 7.89 14.07 3.87
CA GLN A 106 8.54 14.01 2.57
C GLN A 106 9.98 13.49 2.65
N GLU A 107 10.74 13.85 3.68
CA GLU A 107 12.08 13.29 3.95
C GLU A 107 12.04 11.78 4.21
N LYS A 108 10.91 11.26 4.68
CA LYS A 108 10.64 9.83 4.88
C LYS A 108 9.91 9.18 3.71
N ASN A 109 9.93 9.86 2.56
CA ASN A 109 9.34 9.40 1.31
C ASN A 109 7.80 9.29 1.29
N PHE A 110 7.08 9.88 2.25
CA PHE A 110 5.65 10.06 2.10
C PHE A 110 5.34 11.11 1.02
N LYS A 111 4.31 10.85 0.23
CA LYS A 111 3.89 11.73 -0.87
C LYS A 111 2.71 12.61 -0.49
N GLN A 112 1.92 12.18 0.48
CA GLN A 112 0.66 12.83 0.81
C GLN A 112 0.43 12.89 2.31
N LEU A 113 -0.10 14.04 2.75
CA LEU A 113 -0.85 14.23 3.98
C LEU A 113 -2.13 14.97 3.59
N HIS A 114 -3.28 14.32 3.81
CA HIS A 114 -4.56 14.76 3.27
C HIS A 114 -5.65 14.71 4.33
N PHE A 115 -6.41 15.78 4.49
CA PHE A 115 -7.52 15.90 5.42
C PHE A 115 -8.84 15.93 4.65
N HIS A 116 -9.82 15.15 5.14
CA HIS A 116 -11.15 15.03 4.55
C HIS A 116 -12.22 15.45 5.56
N LEU A 117 -13.29 16.05 5.07
CA LEU A 117 -14.49 16.36 5.86
C LEU A 117 -15.41 15.14 5.98
N THR A 118 -16.42 15.26 6.84
CA THR A 118 -17.43 14.19 7.07
C THR A 118 -18.28 13.85 5.84
N ASP A 119 -18.38 14.78 4.88
CA ASP A 119 -19.05 14.53 3.60
C ASP A 119 -18.15 13.85 2.55
N GLY A 120 -16.91 13.47 2.95
CA GLY A 120 -15.92 12.86 2.08
C GLY A 120 -15.25 13.81 1.09
N SER A 121 -15.49 15.11 1.22
CA SER A 121 -14.80 16.11 0.40
C SER A 121 -13.36 16.33 0.88
N SER A 122 -12.49 16.65 -0.10
CA SER A 122 -11.12 17.07 0.17
C SER A 122 -11.11 18.42 0.90
N PHE A 123 -10.65 18.43 2.15
CA PHE A 123 -10.47 19.68 2.86
C PHE A 123 -9.12 20.31 2.59
N LEU A 124 -8.03 19.58 2.80
CA LEU A 124 -6.67 20.06 2.58
C LEU A 124 -5.74 18.95 2.13
N ARG A 125 -5.14 19.11 0.96
CA ARG A 125 -3.97 18.35 0.50
C ARG A 125 -2.71 19.14 0.78
N MET A 126 -1.83 18.64 1.63
CA MET A 126 -0.57 19.33 1.94
C MET A 126 0.35 19.44 0.72
N GLN A 127 0.33 18.46 -0.18
CA GLN A 127 1.11 18.42 -1.42
C GLN A 127 0.52 19.30 -2.56
N ALA A 128 -0.75 19.69 -2.44
CA ALA A 128 -1.45 20.49 -3.45
C ALA A 128 -2.54 21.35 -2.77
N PRO A 129 -2.16 22.37 -1.99
CA PRO A 129 -3.09 23.12 -1.12
C PRO A 129 -4.15 23.91 -1.90
N ASP A 130 -3.93 24.18 -3.19
CA ASP A 130 -4.89 24.84 -4.07
C ASP A 130 -5.95 23.89 -4.66
N LYS A 131 -5.81 22.57 -4.42
CA LYS A 131 -6.72 21.54 -4.92
C LYS A 131 -7.57 20.99 -3.78
N PHE A 132 -8.79 21.48 -3.65
CA PHE A 132 -9.71 21.13 -2.55
C PHE A 132 -11.17 21.13 -3.01
N GLY A 133 -12.07 20.60 -2.17
CA GLY A 133 -13.52 20.66 -2.36
C GLY A 133 -14.10 19.57 -3.25
N ASP A 134 -13.29 18.78 -3.91
CA ASP A 134 -13.74 17.67 -4.72
C ASP A 134 -14.29 16.52 -3.87
N GLN A 135 -15.40 15.92 -4.33
CA GLN A 135 -16.05 14.79 -3.70
C GLN A 135 -15.31 13.50 -4.04
N LEU A 136 -14.84 12.78 -3.01
CA LEU A 136 -13.96 11.64 -3.18
C LEU A 136 -14.64 10.29 -2.94
N MET A 137 -15.73 10.24 -2.19
CA MET A 137 -16.37 8.97 -1.83
C MET A 137 -16.84 8.13 -3.03
N SER A 138 -17.21 8.79 -4.13
CA SER A 138 -17.67 8.09 -5.35
C SER A 138 -16.53 7.46 -6.15
N ILE A 139 -15.29 7.93 -5.95
CA ILE A 139 -14.11 7.51 -6.74
C ILE A 139 -13.06 6.81 -5.88
N ARG A 140 -13.15 6.92 -4.55
CA ARG A 140 -12.23 6.33 -3.59
C ARG A 140 -12.97 5.40 -2.61
N PRO A 141 -13.00 4.08 -2.86
CA PRO A 141 -13.68 3.11 -1.99
C PRO A 141 -13.19 3.15 -0.53
N SER A 142 -11.90 3.42 -0.30
CA SER A 142 -11.35 3.57 1.04
C SER A 142 -11.99 4.72 1.82
N LEU A 143 -12.22 5.87 1.16
CA LEU A 143 -12.86 7.03 1.79
C LEU A 143 -14.36 6.80 2.03
N ALA A 144 -15.05 6.14 1.13
CA ALA A 144 -16.43 5.73 1.37
C ALA A 144 -16.52 4.79 2.58
N LYS A 145 -15.59 3.85 2.68
CA LYS A 145 -15.55 2.87 3.77
C LYS A 145 -15.24 3.50 5.13
N ILE A 146 -14.23 4.38 5.23
CA ILE A 146 -13.91 5.02 6.52
C ILE A 146 -15.02 5.96 6.98
N ASN A 147 -15.70 6.63 6.06
CA ASN A 147 -16.85 7.47 6.36
C ASN A 147 -18.05 6.69 6.90
N ASN A 148 -18.20 5.44 6.48
CA ASN A 148 -19.29 4.56 6.93
C ASN A 148 -18.94 3.82 8.22
N ASP A 149 -17.74 3.25 8.30
CA ASP A 149 -17.34 2.34 9.36
C ASP A 149 -16.65 3.06 10.54
N HIS A 150 -16.13 4.27 10.30
CA HIS A 150 -15.33 5.08 11.25
C HIS A 150 -14.15 4.29 11.85
N LYS A 151 -13.51 3.44 11.03
CA LYS A 151 -12.38 2.61 11.44
C LYS A 151 -11.18 2.86 10.54
N TYR A 152 -9.99 2.69 11.08
CA TYR A 152 -8.75 2.70 10.32
C TYR A 152 -8.83 1.80 9.08
N ILE A 153 -8.32 2.30 7.96
CA ILE A 153 -8.24 1.59 6.69
C ILE A 153 -6.85 1.77 6.12
N GLU A 154 -6.30 0.69 5.59
CA GLU A 154 -5.09 0.74 4.80
C GLU A 154 -5.21 -0.14 3.56
N GLY A 155 -4.46 0.19 2.54
CA GLY A 155 -4.38 -0.61 1.32
C GLY A 155 -3.76 0.12 0.16
N PHE A 156 -3.59 -0.65 -0.92
CA PHE A 156 -3.23 -0.07 -2.20
C PHE A 156 -4.49 0.45 -2.88
N GLU A 157 -4.43 1.70 -3.33
CA GLU A 157 -5.52 2.34 -4.07
C GLU A 157 -4.93 3.30 -5.11
N GLU A 158 -5.66 3.49 -6.18
CA GLU A 158 -5.40 4.56 -7.13
C GLU A 158 -6.02 5.86 -6.64
N ASP A 159 -5.22 6.91 -6.58
CA ASP A 159 -5.68 8.27 -6.35
C ASP A 159 -5.49 9.08 -7.63
N LYS A 160 -6.14 10.21 -7.70
CA LYS A 160 -6.06 11.19 -8.80
C LYS A 160 -4.62 11.60 -9.16
N TYR A 161 -3.70 11.51 -8.21
CA TYR A 161 -2.33 11.99 -8.35
C TYR A 161 -1.29 10.87 -8.47
N PHE A 162 -1.56 9.70 -7.92
CA PHE A 162 -0.64 8.55 -7.99
C PHE A 162 -1.30 7.27 -7.47
N SER A 163 -0.78 6.14 -7.92
CA SER A 163 -1.08 4.82 -7.33
C SER A 163 -0.18 4.57 -6.13
N GLY A 164 -0.74 4.12 -5.01
CA GLY A 164 0.07 3.93 -3.81
C GLY A 164 -0.60 3.24 -2.65
N PHE A 165 0.14 3.18 -1.55
CA PHE A 165 -0.34 2.67 -0.28
C PHE A 165 -0.85 3.83 0.58
N HIS A 166 -2.09 3.71 1.02
CA HIS A 166 -2.83 4.71 1.77
C HIS A 166 -3.11 4.20 3.19
N TYR A 167 -2.91 5.06 4.18
CA TYR A 167 -3.15 4.82 5.60
C TYR A 167 -4.10 5.90 6.07
N ILE A 168 -5.37 5.55 6.28
CA ILE A 168 -6.46 6.50 6.52
C ILE A 168 -7.03 6.27 7.91
N PHE A 169 -7.04 7.34 8.72
CA PHE A 169 -7.43 7.32 10.12
C PHE A 169 -8.68 8.17 10.33
N PRO A 170 -9.68 7.69 11.09
CA PRO A 170 -10.83 8.50 11.47
C PRO A 170 -10.44 9.52 12.52
N LEU A 171 -11.03 10.70 12.45
CA LEU A 171 -10.85 11.77 13.43
C LEU A 171 -12.14 11.97 14.23
N PHE A 172 -12.02 12.03 15.55
CA PHE A 172 -13.14 12.20 16.46
C PHE A 172 -12.96 13.43 17.35
N LYS A 173 -14.02 14.18 17.55
CA LYS A 173 -14.00 15.39 18.37
C LYS A 173 -13.71 15.05 19.83
N ASN A 174 -12.60 15.59 20.39
CA ASN A 174 -12.28 15.55 21.83
C ASN A 174 -12.46 14.16 22.47
N ASN A 175 -11.92 13.10 21.87
CA ASN A 175 -12.05 11.72 22.35
C ASN A 175 -13.50 11.23 22.53
N SER A 176 -14.45 11.84 21.84
CA SER A 176 -15.84 11.38 21.77
C SER A 176 -16.02 10.45 20.56
N ASN A 177 -17.21 9.83 20.47
CA ASN A 177 -17.58 9.05 19.28
C ASN A 177 -18.10 9.94 18.13
N ASN A 178 -17.93 11.27 18.21
CA ASN A 178 -18.38 12.18 17.18
C ASN A 178 -17.33 12.29 16.06
N PHE A 179 -17.55 11.59 14.98
CA PHE A 179 -16.70 11.61 13.78
C PHE A 179 -16.72 13.00 13.13
N VAL A 180 -15.56 13.56 12.85
CA VAL A 180 -15.41 14.91 12.29
C VAL A 180 -14.67 14.93 10.94
N GLY A 181 -14.26 13.79 10.47
CA GLY A 181 -13.55 13.61 9.20
C GLY A 181 -12.46 12.58 9.31
N SER A 182 -11.57 12.55 8.35
CA SER A 182 -10.45 11.63 8.33
C SER A 182 -9.16 12.31 7.91
N VAL A 183 -8.03 11.67 8.24
CA VAL A 183 -6.70 12.09 7.80
C VAL A 183 -5.99 10.91 7.17
N GLU A 184 -5.26 11.19 6.11
CA GLU A 184 -4.57 10.20 5.30
C GLU A 184 -3.11 10.55 5.14
N THR A 185 -2.24 9.55 5.28
CA THR A 185 -0.85 9.58 4.80
C THR A 185 -0.68 8.53 3.72
N SER A 186 0.15 8.84 2.71
CA SER A 186 0.29 7.92 1.57
C SER A 186 1.71 7.89 1.03
N VAL A 187 2.08 6.72 0.51
CA VAL A 187 3.36 6.46 -0.13
C VAL A 187 3.10 5.99 -1.55
N SER A 188 3.72 6.65 -2.54
CA SER A 188 3.54 6.22 -3.92
C SER A 188 4.17 4.84 -4.15
N PHE A 189 3.58 4.12 -5.10
CA PHE A 189 4.09 2.83 -5.53
C PHE A 189 5.56 2.88 -5.97
N SER A 190 5.94 3.90 -6.75
CA SER A 190 7.33 4.08 -7.19
C SER A 190 8.30 4.26 -6.01
N THR A 191 7.90 5.05 -5.03
CA THR A 191 8.68 5.25 -3.80
C THR A 191 8.82 3.96 -2.99
N PHE A 192 7.72 3.23 -2.84
CA PHE A 192 7.72 1.93 -2.15
C PHE A 192 8.66 0.93 -2.84
N SER A 193 8.57 0.81 -4.16
CA SER A 193 9.43 -0.06 -4.96
C SER A 193 10.92 0.33 -4.87
N GLN A 194 11.23 1.62 -4.92
CA GLN A 194 12.59 2.13 -4.72
C GLN A 194 13.12 1.80 -3.32
N GLN A 195 12.31 1.98 -2.28
CA GLN A 195 12.68 1.65 -0.91
C GLN A 195 13.00 0.16 -0.77
N MET A 196 12.15 -0.72 -1.32
CA MET A 196 12.42 -2.16 -1.32
C MET A 196 13.74 -2.47 -2.05
N SER A 197 13.96 -1.93 -3.25
CA SER A 197 15.18 -2.17 -4.03
C SER A 197 16.44 -1.59 -3.38
N SER A 198 16.33 -0.57 -2.54
CA SER A 198 17.47 0.00 -1.81
C SER A 198 17.92 -0.86 -0.62
N ILE A 199 17.00 -1.61 -0.03
CA ILE A 199 17.28 -2.48 1.13
C ILE A 199 17.65 -3.89 0.68
N PHE A 200 17.05 -4.36 -0.40
CA PHE A 200 17.18 -5.73 -0.89
C PHE A 200 17.73 -5.73 -2.32
N PRO A 201 18.70 -6.58 -2.67
CA PRO A 201 19.34 -6.61 -3.99
C PRO A 201 18.44 -7.29 -5.04
N MET A 202 17.21 -6.82 -5.18
CA MET A 202 16.19 -7.34 -6.10
C MET A 202 15.53 -6.19 -6.86
N THR A 203 15.03 -6.50 -8.06
CA THR A 203 14.15 -5.60 -8.82
C THR A 203 12.71 -6.05 -8.62
N TYR A 204 11.87 -5.13 -8.15
CA TYR A 204 10.45 -5.40 -7.92
C TYR A 204 9.62 -4.86 -9.08
N GLN A 205 8.78 -5.72 -9.62
CA GLN A 205 7.77 -5.35 -10.61
C GLN A 205 6.40 -5.72 -10.08
N PHE A 206 5.47 -4.80 -10.19
CA PHE A 206 4.11 -5.01 -9.76
C PHE A 206 3.19 -4.98 -10.97
N LEU A 207 2.29 -5.92 -11.02
CA LEU A 207 1.31 -6.03 -12.09
C LEU A 207 -0.06 -5.64 -11.53
N ILE A 208 -0.66 -4.61 -12.09
CA ILE A 208 -2.02 -4.19 -11.76
C ILE A 208 -2.95 -4.65 -12.89
N LYS A 209 -4.10 -5.23 -12.53
CA LYS A 209 -5.08 -5.64 -13.53
C LYS A 209 -5.62 -4.41 -14.26
N LYS A 210 -5.61 -4.43 -15.57
CA LYS A 210 -6.02 -3.31 -16.43
C LYS A 210 -7.42 -2.79 -16.10
N ASN A 211 -8.37 -3.67 -15.81
CA ASN A 211 -9.75 -3.28 -15.45
C ASN A 211 -9.88 -2.50 -14.12
N ILE A 212 -8.83 -2.45 -13.29
CA ILE A 212 -8.79 -1.63 -12.07
C ILE A 212 -8.32 -0.21 -12.42
N ILE A 213 -7.52 -0.06 -13.48
CA ILE A 213 -6.90 1.20 -13.89
C ILE A 213 -7.82 2.00 -14.82
N ASP A 214 -8.53 1.33 -15.72
CA ASP A 214 -9.29 1.98 -16.81
C ASP A 214 -10.39 2.94 -16.33
N ASP A 215 -10.90 2.78 -15.10
CA ASP A 215 -11.99 3.60 -14.56
C ASP A 215 -11.51 4.79 -13.70
N GLN A 216 -10.22 4.90 -13.38
CA GLN A 216 -9.72 5.82 -12.34
C GLN A 216 -8.55 6.70 -12.76
N VAL A 217 -7.86 6.40 -13.85
CA VAL A 217 -6.68 7.16 -14.29
C VAL A 217 -7.07 8.21 -15.30
N PHE A 218 -6.70 9.48 -15.04
CA PHE A 218 -6.72 10.50 -16.06
C PHE A 218 -5.74 10.10 -17.17
N GLN A 219 -6.27 9.86 -18.37
CA GLN A 219 -5.46 9.85 -19.56
C GLN A 219 -5.11 11.33 -19.85
N ASP A 220 -3.81 11.67 -19.70
CA ASP A 220 -3.26 12.93 -20.19
C ASP A 220 -3.34 13.01 -21.72
#